data_81a77502f55db0b5763e8311175f4ca2
#
_entry.id   81a77502f55db0b5763e8311175f4ca2
#
_cell.length_a   1.000
_cell.length_b   1.000
_cell.length_c   1.000
_cell.angle_alpha   90.00
_cell.angle_beta   90.00
_cell.angle_gamma   90.00
#
_symmetry.space_group_name_H-M   'P 1'
#
loop_
_entity.id
_entity.type
_entity.pdbx_description
1 polymer ?
#
loop_
_entity_poly.entity_id
_entity_poly.type
_entity_poly.pdbx_seq_one_letter_code
_entity_poly.pdbx_strand_id
1 'polypeptide(L)'
;LLGAVGGPKWENIDFSLRPERALLGLRSNLKLYANLRPAKVFPALVNASSLKRELVEGLDIMVVRELTGGIYFGEPRGVEKLADGTRRGFNTLVYTDEEIKRIACIAFDVARKRNKRVLSVDKANVLEVTGLWREVVTEVHKEYEDVLLEHMYVDNCAMQLVREPKQFDVIVTTNMFGDILSDEASMLTGSIGMLPSASIGG
;
A
#
# COMPACT_ATOMS: atom_id res chain seq x y z
N LEU A 1 11.71 -7.06 15.57
CA LEU A 1 10.46 -6.41 15.96
C LEU A 1 10.72 -4.94 16.24
N LEU A 2 9.94 -4.07 15.61
CA LEU A 2 10.02 -2.62 15.76
C LEU A 2 8.70 -2.12 16.37
N GLY A 3 8.78 -1.22 17.36
CA GLY A 3 7.60 -0.55 17.91
C GLY A 3 7.20 0.69 17.10
N ALA A 4 6.30 1.51 17.66
CA ALA A 4 5.88 2.77 17.03
C ALA A 4 7.08 3.72 16.87
N VAL A 5 7.14 4.40 15.72
CA VAL A 5 8.22 5.31 15.32
C VAL A 5 7.61 6.67 14.99
N GLY A 6 8.20 7.74 15.55
CA GLY A 6 7.73 9.11 15.36
C GLY A 6 6.77 9.59 16.43
N GLY A 7 6.10 10.70 16.14
CA GLY A 7 5.08 11.32 16.98
C GLY A 7 5.31 12.81 17.24
N PRO A 8 4.34 13.52 17.85
CA PRO A 8 4.33 14.99 17.97
C PRO A 8 5.57 15.57 18.64
N LYS A 9 6.18 14.83 19.55
CA LYS A 9 7.43 15.24 20.25
C LYS A 9 8.57 15.57 19.29
N TRP A 10 8.57 14.98 18.08
CA TRP A 10 9.67 15.05 17.11
C TRP A 10 9.37 15.92 15.90
N GLU A 11 8.20 16.56 15.85
CA GLU A 11 7.79 17.38 14.69
C GLU A 11 8.64 18.65 14.49
N ASN A 12 9.16 19.21 15.58
CA ASN A 12 9.91 20.47 15.58
C ASN A 12 11.43 20.32 15.46
N ILE A 13 11.93 19.11 15.19
CA ILE A 13 13.36 18.86 14.96
C ILE A 13 13.66 18.82 13.47
N ASP A 14 14.95 18.99 13.12
CA ASP A 14 15.41 18.84 11.73
C ASP A 14 14.95 17.51 11.13
N PHE A 15 14.51 17.55 9.87
CA PHE A 15 13.99 16.38 9.16
C PHE A 15 14.99 15.21 9.14
N SER A 16 16.29 15.52 9.07
CA SER A 16 17.36 14.50 9.06
C SER A 16 17.47 13.71 10.37
N LEU A 17 16.98 14.25 11.47
CA LEU A 17 17.05 13.67 12.81
C LEU A 17 15.74 13.00 13.24
N ARG A 18 14.70 13.07 12.45
CA ARG A 18 13.39 12.49 12.80
C ARG A 18 13.46 10.96 12.87
N PRO A 19 12.80 10.36 13.87
CA PRO A 19 12.80 8.90 14.07
C PRO A 19 12.32 8.10 12.84
N GLU A 20 11.41 8.66 12.04
CA GLU A 20 10.90 8.06 10.80
C GLU A 20 12.01 7.74 9.80
N ARG A 21 13.12 8.49 9.82
CA ARG A 21 14.30 8.22 9.00
C ARG A 21 14.98 6.90 9.34
N ALA A 22 14.91 6.46 10.60
CA ALA A 22 15.45 5.16 10.98
C ALA A 22 14.68 4.01 10.30
N LEU A 23 13.35 4.13 10.20
CA LEU A 23 12.52 3.15 9.47
C LEU A 23 12.85 3.13 7.97
N LEU A 24 13.00 4.31 7.36
CA LEU A 24 13.39 4.43 5.95
C LEU A 24 14.80 3.86 5.72
N GLY A 25 15.74 4.13 6.62
CA GLY A 25 17.09 3.56 6.58
C GLY A 25 17.09 2.04 6.69
N LEU A 26 16.30 1.46 7.58
CA LEU A 26 16.15 0.00 7.69
C LEU A 26 15.58 -0.61 6.40
N ARG A 27 14.53 -0.01 5.82
CA ARG A 27 13.94 -0.46 4.56
C ARG A 27 14.95 -0.44 3.42
N SER A 28 15.72 0.65 3.30
CA SER A 28 16.75 0.80 2.27
C SER A 28 17.91 -0.18 2.45
N ASN A 29 18.51 -0.25 3.66
CA ASN A 29 19.67 -1.09 3.93
C ASN A 29 19.37 -2.59 3.81
N LEU A 30 18.17 -3.00 4.18
CA LEU A 30 17.71 -4.39 4.08
C LEU A 30 16.99 -4.69 2.76
N LYS A 31 16.92 -3.73 1.84
CA LYS A 31 16.25 -3.85 0.52
C LYS A 31 14.81 -4.36 0.65
N LEU A 32 14.07 -3.88 1.65
CA LEU A 32 12.69 -4.30 1.91
C LEU A 32 11.77 -3.63 0.89
N TYR A 33 11.21 -4.40 -0.02
CA TYR A 33 10.38 -3.87 -1.11
C TYR A 33 8.88 -4.18 -0.96
N ALA A 34 8.52 -5.19 -0.18
CA ALA A 34 7.12 -5.55 0.03
C ALA A 34 6.71 -5.29 1.47
N ASN A 35 5.59 -4.59 1.66
CA ASN A 35 4.97 -4.39 2.96
C ASN A 35 3.63 -5.11 3.01
N LEU A 36 3.50 -6.03 3.93
CA LEU A 36 2.29 -6.79 4.20
C LEU A 36 1.51 -6.12 5.33
N ARG A 37 0.31 -5.67 5.04
CA ARG A 37 -0.60 -4.95 5.92
C ARG A 37 -1.93 -5.70 6.04
N PRO A 38 -2.07 -6.64 7.00
CA PRO A 38 -3.36 -7.30 7.22
C PRO A 38 -4.36 -6.35 7.87
N ALA A 39 -5.59 -6.35 7.39
CA ALA A 39 -6.75 -5.73 8.02
C ALA A 39 -7.74 -6.82 8.41
N LYS A 40 -7.62 -7.28 9.65
CA LYS A 40 -8.40 -8.41 10.19
C LYS A 40 -9.23 -7.97 11.37
N VAL A 41 -10.52 -8.28 11.34
CA VAL A 41 -11.44 -8.03 12.45
C VAL A 41 -11.42 -9.24 13.39
N PHE A 42 -10.97 -9.00 14.62
CA PHE A 42 -11.03 -10.00 15.67
C PHE A 42 -12.43 -10.07 16.28
N PRO A 43 -13.01 -11.26 16.53
CA PRO A 43 -14.37 -11.38 17.03
C PRO A 43 -14.67 -10.54 18.29
N ALA A 44 -13.69 -10.43 19.19
CA ALA A 44 -13.81 -9.62 20.41
C ALA A 44 -13.86 -8.10 20.15
N LEU A 45 -13.40 -7.66 18.98
CA LEU A 45 -13.28 -6.23 18.62
C LEU A 45 -14.28 -5.80 17.53
N VAL A 46 -15.17 -6.67 17.09
CA VAL A 46 -16.10 -6.38 15.99
C VAL A 46 -16.94 -5.12 16.23
N ASN A 47 -17.31 -4.85 17.48
CA ASN A 47 -18.08 -3.67 17.87
C ASN A 47 -17.25 -2.38 18.00
N ALA A 48 -15.93 -2.47 17.85
CA ALA A 48 -15.03 -1.29 17.82
C ALA A 48 -15.01 -0.62 16.44
N SER A 49 -15.45 -1.31 15.38
CA SER A 49 -15.56 -0.75 14.04
C SER A 49 -16.59 0.39 14.00
N SER A 50 -16.32 1.40 13.17
CA SER A 50 -17.27 2.45 12.83
C SER A 50 -18.34 2.00 11.84
N LEU A 51 -18.16 0.85 11.20
CA LEU A 51 -19.11 0.27 10.27
C LEU A 51 -20.06 -0.71 10.98
N LYS A 52 -21.16 -1.01 10.33
CA LYS A 52 -22.12 -2.01 10.81
C LYS A 52 -21.45 -3.38 10.91
N ARG A 53 -21.80 -4.13 11.95
CA ARG A 53 -21.26 -5.46 12.24
C ARG A 53 -21.31 -6.40 11.04
N GLU A 54 -22.44 -6.43 10.32
CA GLU A 54 -22.62 -7.30 9.15
C GLU A 54 -21.60 -7.05 8.01
N LEU A 55 -21.04 -5.84 7.93
CA LEU A 55 -20.02 -5.49 6.94
C LEU A 55 -18.62 -5.95 7.34
N VAL A 56 -18.33 -6.01 8.64
CA VAL A 56 -16.96 -6.20 9.13
C VAL A 56 -16.72 -7.53 9.85
N GLU A 57 -17.75 -8.19 10.33
CA GLU A 57 -17.58 -9.49 11.03
C GLU A 57 -16.94 -10.53 10.12
N GLY A 58 -15.79 -11.08 10.57
CA GLY A 58 -15.01 -12.04 9.80
C GLY A 58 -14.15 -11.43 8.69
N LEU A 59 -14.03 -10.10 8.63
CA LEU A 59 -13.18 -9.42 7.65
C LEU A 59 -11.72 -9.84 7.82
N ASP A 60 -11.06 -10.17 6.71
CA ASP A 60 -9.64 -10.51 6.64
C ASP A 60 -9.09 -10.13 5.26
N ILE A 61 -8.55 -8.91 5.15
CA ILE A 61 -7.95 -8.38 3.92
C ILE A 61 -6.44 -8.31 4.12
N MET A 62 -5.67 -8.61 3.08
CA MET A 62 -4.23 -8.40 3.04
C MET A 62 -3.90 -7.33 2.00
N VAL A 63 -3.37 -6.19 2.42
CA VAL A 63 -2.81 -5.19 1.51
C VAL A 63 -1.31 -5.45 1.34
N VAL A 64 -0.89 -5.66 0.10
CA VAL A 64 0.49 -5.82 -0.33
C VAL A 64 0.94 -4.52 -0.99
N ARG A 65 1.72 -3.72 -0.25
CA ARG A 65 2.20 -2.41 -0.67
C ARG A 65 3.63 -2.50 -1.17
N GLU A 66 3.91 -1.99 -2.36
CA GLU A 66 5.29 -1.77 -2.81
C GLU A 66 5.92 -0.64 -1.96
N LEU A 67 7.20 -0.77 -1.53
CA LEU A 67 7.82 0.14 -0.56
C LEU A 67 8.95 1.00 -1.11
N THR A 68 9.54 0.67 -2.25
CA THR A 68 10.85 1.22 -2.67
C THR A 68 10.78 2.14 -3.87
N GLY A 69 9.67 2.11 -4.61
CA GLY A 69 9.43 2.93 -5.78
C GLY A 69 8.38 4.02 -5.57
N GLY A 70 7.93 4.54 -6.68
CA GLY A 70 6.82 5.48 -6.75
C GLY A 70 7.19 6.92 -6.40
N ILE A 71 6.17 7.71 -6.13
CA ILE A 71 6.27 9.16 -5.93
C ILE A 71 7.06 9.54 -4.65
N TYR A 72 7.21 8.60 -3.69
CA TYR A 72 7.97 8.87 -2.46
C TYR A 72 9.48 8.89 -2.69
N PHE A 73 9.96 8.26 -3.77
CA PHE A 73 11.39 8.12 -4.05
C PHE A 73 11.82 8.61 -5.43
N GLY A 74 10.87 8.85 -6.35
CA GLY A 74 11.17 9.28 -7.70
C GLY A 74 11.88 10.64 -7.77
N GLU A 75 12.81 10.76 -8.70
CA GLU A 75 13.56 11.98 -8.99
C GLU A 75 13.27 12.44 -10.46
N PRO A 76 13.30 13.75 -10.76
CA PRO A 76 13.56 14.89 -9.87
C PRO A 76 12.36 15.22 -8.95
N ARG A 77 12.66 15.79 -7.78
CA ARG A 77 11.66 16.24 -6.80
C ARG A 77 12.12 17.48 -6.07
N GLY A 78 11.22 18.33 -5.65
CA GLY A 78 11.60 19.53 -4.90
C GLY A 78 10.61 20.67 -4.96
N VAL A 79 11.07 21.80 -4.45
CA VAL A 79 10.39 23.08 -4.56
C VAL A 79 11.40 24.07 -5.13
N GLU A 80 11.08 24.71 -6.24
CA GLU A 80 11.90 25.71 -6.89
C GLU A 80 11.19 27.06 -6.93
N LYS A 81 11.98 28.15 -7.00
CA LYS A 81 11.47 29.50 -7.21
C LYS A 81 11.63 29.86 -8.69
N LEU A 82 10.54 30.24 -9.32
CA LEU A 82 10.51 30.65 -10.72
C LEU A 82 10.98 32.11 -10.89
N ALA A 83 11.24 32.51 -12.14
CA ALA A 83 11.76 33.85 -12.48
C ALA A 83 10.78 34.97 -12.09
N ASP A 84 9.48 34.69 -12.07
CA ASP A 84 8.43 35.62 -11.65
C ASP A 84 8.24 35.72 -10.12
N GLY A 85 9.07 34.97 -9.36
CA GLY A 85 9.00 34.89 -7.90
C GLY A 85 8.01 33.91 -7.33
N THR A 86 7.20 33.24 -8.17
CA THR A 86 6.31 32.15 -7.73
C THR A 86 7.10 30.89 -7.37
N ARG A 87 6.48 29.95 -6.65
CA ARG A 87 7.10 28.68 -6.27
C ARG A 87 6.38 27.51 -6.97
N ARG A 88 7.17 26.56 -7.45
CA ARG A 88 6.67 25.32 -8.04
C ARG A 88 7.17 24.13 -7.22
N GLY A 89 6.23 23.32 -6.70
CA GLY A 89 6.56 22.04 -6.08
C GLY A 89 6.30 20.89 -7.06
N PHE A 90 7.17 19.87 -7.08
CA PHE A 90 7.05 18.72 -7.98
C PHE A 90 7.63 17.45 -7.35
N ASN A 91 7.03 16.32 -7.71
CA ASN A 91 7.52 14.98 -7.41
C ASN A 91 7.37 14.13 -8.67
N THR A 92 8.26 13.20 -8.87
CA THR A 92 8.22 12.25 -10.00
C THR A 92 7.69 10.90 -9.53
N LEU A 93 6.71 10.36 -10.24
CA LEU A 93 6.19 9.01 -10.02
C LEU A 93 6.87 8.06 -11.02
N VAL A 94 7.64 7.09 -10.54
CA VAL A 94 8.38 6.14 -11.37
C VAL A 94 8.22 4.73 -10.82
N TYR A 95 8.02 3.78 -11.71
CA TYR A 95 8.14 2.34 -11.47
C TYR A 95 8.80 1.67 -12.66
N THR A 96 9.61 0.66 -12.39
CA THR A 96 10.18 -0.24 -13.39
C THR A 96 9.44 -1.57 -13.42
N ASP A 97 9.54 -2.30 -14.52
CA ASP A 97 8.99 -3.66 -14.65
C ASP A 97 9.40 -4.57 -13.50
N GLU A 98 10.69 -4.53 -13.12
CA GLU A 98 11.23 -5.38 -12.05
C GLU A 98 10.62 -5.07 -10.68
N GLU A 99 10.38 -3.80 -10.39
CA GLU A 99 9.72 -3.39 -9.15
C GLU A 99 8.28 -3.88 -9.11
N ILE A 100 7.57 -3.80 -10.22
CA ILE A 100 6.19 -4.26 -10.34
C ILE A 100 6.11 -5.79 -10.30
N LYS A 101 6.97 -6.49 -11.04
CA LYS A 101 7.01 -7.97 -11.09
C LYS A 101 7.22 -8.57 -9.70
N ARG A 102 8.26 -8.11 -8.97
CA ARG A 102 8.57 -8.68 -7.66
C ARG A 102 7.43 -8.51 -6.65
N ILE A 103 6.75 -7.37 -6.64
CA ILE A 103 5.63 -7.15 -5.71
C ILE A 103 4.37 -7.94 -6.14
N ALA A 104 4.13 -8.07 -7.45
CA ALA A 104 3.04 -8.89 -7.99
C ALA A 104 3.22 -10.37 -7.61
N CYS A 105 4.43 -10.93 -7.75
CA CYS A 105 4.72 -12.30 -7.32
C CYS A 105 4.41 -12.50 -5.82
N ILE A 106 4.83 -11.57 -4.95
CA ILE A 106 4.50 -11.65 -3.51
C ILE A 106 2.98 -11.67 -3.29
N ALA A 107 2.23 -10.83 -4.01
CA ALA A 107 0.78 -10.77 -3.86
C ALA A 107 0.10 -12.08 -4.30
N PHE A 108 0.52 -12.66 -5.41
CA PHE A 108 -0.01 -13.94 -5.88
C PHE A 108 0.37 -15.11 -4.96
N ASP A 109 1.61 -15.14 -4.45
CA ASP A 109 2.05 -16.15 -3.49
C ASP A 109 1.29 -16.07 -2.16
N VAL A 110 0.98 -14.86 -1.71
CA VAL A 110 0.12 -14.63 -0.55
C VAL A 110 -1.30 -15.11 -0.83
N ALA A 111 -1.85 -14.77 -2.00
CA ALA A 111 -3.20 -15.17 -2.39
C ALA A 111 -3.36 -16.71 -2.49
N ARG A 112 -2.34 -17.42 -2.99
CA ARG A 112 -2.33 -18.92 -3.02
C ARG A 112 -2.50 -19.56 -1.64
N LYS A 113 -2.08 -18.85 -0.57
CA LYS A 113 -2.23 -19.28 0.83
C LYS A 113 -3.53 -18.79 1.47
N ARG A 114 -4.37 -18.08 0.71
CA ARG A 114 -5.64 -17.48 1.14
C ARG A 114 -6.77 -17.91 0.21
N ASN A 115 -7.66 -17.01 -0.18
CA ASN A 115 -8.84 -17.32 -0.99
C ASN A 115 -8.58 -17.24 -2.51
N LYS A 116 -7.30 -17.17 -2.93
CA LYS A 116 -6.86 -17.15 -4.32
C LYS A 116 -7.45 -16.01 -5.15
N ARG A 117 -7.59 -14.84 -4.56
CA ARG A 117 -8.08 -13.63 -5.23
C ARG A 117 -7.11 -12.49 -5.01
N VAL A 118 -6.68 -11.85 -6.11
CA VAL A 118 -5.84 -10.64 -6.12
C VAL A 118 -6.61 -9.52 -6.80
N LEU A 119 -6.71 -8.40 -6.13
CA LEU A 119 -7.13 -7.14 -6.73
C LEU A 119 -5.89 -6.26 -6.93
N SER A 120 -5.54 -5.96 -8.18
CA SER A 120 -4.54 -4.96 -8.51
C SER A 120 -5.18 -3.57 -8.57
N VAL A 121 -4.69 -2.66 -7.73
CA VAL A 121 -5.24 -1.30 -7.60
C VAL A 121 -4.29 -0.29 -8.20
N ASP A 122 -4.81 0.53 -9.11
CA ASP A 122 -4.06 1.48 -9.92
C ASP A 122 -4.87 2.76 -10.24
N LYS A 123 -4.31 3.64 -11.06
CA LYS A 123 -4.99 4.81 -11.65
C LYS A 123 -4.68 4.88 -13.16
N ALA A 124 -4.75 3.74 -13.84
CA ALA A 124 -4.34 3.56 -15.24
C ALA A 124 -5.16 4.39 -16.25
N ASN A 125 -6.32 4.90 -15.83
CA ASN A 125 -7.12 5.80 -16.68
C ASN A 125 -6.55 7.24 -16.75
N VAL A 126 -5.53 7.58 -15.93
CA VAL A 126 -4.96 8.94 -15.84
C VAL A 126 -3.42 8.93 -15.81
N LEU A 127 -2.80 7.91 -15.23
CA LEU A 127 -1.35 7.86 -14.99
C LEU A 127 -0.71 6.75 -15.81
N GLU A 128 0.16 7.11 -16.76
CA GLU A 128 0.87 6.17 -17.64
C GLU A 128 1.66 5.13 -16.84
N VAL A 129 2.35 5.55 -15.77
CA VAL A 129 3.11 4.65 -14.90
C VAL A 129 2.25 3.57 -14.26
N THR A 130 0.98 3.85 -13.98
CA THR A 130 0.06 2.84 -13.46
C THR A 130 -0.64 2.06 -14.57
N GLY A 131 -0.60 2.54 -15.81
CA GLY A 131 -0.86 1.74 -17.01
C GLY A 131 0.14 0.62 -17.14
N LEU A 132 1.45 0.94 -17.09
CA LEU A 132 2.53 -0.05 -17.02
C LEU A 132 2.35 -1.03 -15.84
N TRP A 133 1.97 -0.53 -14.66
CA TRP A 133 1.67 -1.38 -13.50
C TRP A 133 0.63 -2.45 -13.84
N ARG A 134 -0.48 -2.06 -14.44
CA ARG A 134 -1.56 -2.98 -14.83
C ARG A 134 -1.11 -4.01 -15.85
N GLU A 135 -0.34 -3.60 -16.85
CA GLU A 135 0.21 -4.47 -17.89
C GLU A 135 1.12 -5.53 -17.27
N VAL A 136 2.11 -5.12 -16.48
CA VAL A 136 3.09 -6.03 -15.85
C VAL A 136 2.43 -6.98 -14.85
N VAL A 137 1.48 -6.52 -14.03
CA VAL A 137 0.74 -7.41 -13.13
C VAL A 137 -0.07 -8.46 -13.92
N THR A 138 -0.65 -8.06 -15.07
CA THR A 138 -1.36 -8.99 -15.96
C THR A 138 -0.41 -10.01 -16.60
N GLU A 139 0.81 -9.59 -16.94
CA GLU A 139 1.83 -10.51 -17.47
C GLU A 139 2.25 -11.54 -16.43
N VAL A 140 2.55 -11.11 -15.19
CA VAL A 140 2.92 -12.01 -14.08
C VAL A 140 1.78 -13.00 -13.78
N HIS A 141 0.53 -12.57 -13.88
CA HIS A 141 -0.64 -13.44 -13.63
C HIS A 141 -0.65 -14.70 -14.52
N LYS A 142 -0.04 -14.68 -15.70
CA LYS A 142 0.06 -15.88 -16.58
C LYS A 142 0.78 -17.05 -15.92
N GLU A 143 1.60 -16.79 -14.89
CA GLU A 143 2.27 -17.82 -14.08
C GLU A 143 1.45 -18.23 -12.85
N TYR A 144 0.29 -17.60 -12.64
CA TYR A 144 -0.59 -17.75 -11.48
C TYR A 144 -2.05 -17.96 -11.88
N GLU A 145 -2.30 -18.72 -12.94
CA GLU A 145 -3.66 -18.97 -13.49
C GLU A 145 -4.64 -19.58 -12.48
N ASP A 146 -4.12 -20.16 -11.39
CA ASP A 146 -4.92 -20.69 -10.28
C ASP A 146 -5.44 -19.61 -9.32
N VAL A 147 -5.07 -18.33 -9.52
CA VAL A 147 -5.48 -17.17 -8.72
C VAL A 147 -6.31 -16.22 -9.59
N LEU A 148 -7.47 -15.81 -9.11
CA LEU A 148 -8.30 -14.82 -9.81
C LEU A 148 -7.62 -13.44 -9.71
N LEU A 149 -7.41 -12.77 -10.85
CA LEU A 149 -6.93 -11.39 -10.92
C LEU A 149 -8.06 -10.47 -11.38
N GLU A 150 -8.28 -9.41 -10.61
CA GLU A 150 -9.15 -8.29 -10.98
C GLU A 150 -8.36 -6.98 -10.90
N HIS A 151 -8.80 -5.94 -11.62
CA HIS A 151 -8.22 -4.61 -11.58
C HIS A 151 -9.27 -3.58 -11.16
N MET A 152 -8.86 -2.63 -10.32
CA MET A 152 -9.75 -1.55 -9.88
C MET A 152 -8.97 -0.23 -9.79
N TYR A 153 -9.62 0.87 -10.14
CA TYR A 153 -9.04 2.20 -9.88
C TYR A 153 -9.06 2.51 -8.39
N VAL A 154 -8.05 3.20 -7.92
CA VAL A 154 -7.83 3.46 -6.48
C VAL A 154 -9.00 4.20 -5.81
N ASP A 155 -9.60 5.14 -6.49
CA ASP A 155 -10.77 5.88 -6.00
C ASP A 155 -11.99 4.97 -5.82
N ASN A 156 -12.23 4.05 -6.76
CA ASN A 156 -13.27 3.04 -6.60
C ASN A 156 -12.93 2.05 -5.48
N CYS A 157 -11.67 1.62 -5.37
CA CYS A 157 -11.24 0.71 -4.30
C CYS A 157 -11.50 1.32 -2.91
N ALA A 158 -11.17 2.60 -2.72
CA ALA A 158 -11.46 3.32 -1.47
C ALA A 158 -12.97 3.33 -1.15
N MET A 159 -13.82 3.64 -2.13
CA MET A 159 -15.27 3.58 -1.94
C MET A 159 -15.76 2.17 -1.57
N GLN A 160 -15.23 1.14 -2.24
CA GLN A 160 -15.65 -0.25 -2.04
C GLN A 160 -15.14 -0.83 -0.71
N LEU A 161 -13.99 -0.38 -0.20
CA LEU A 161 -13.52 -0.73 1.14
C LEU A 161 -14.54 -0.36 2.22
N VAL A 162 -15.17 0.80 2.10
CA VAL A 162 -16.22 1.25 3.03
C VAL A 162 -17.55 0.57 2.76
N ARG A 163 -17.90 0.37 1.48
CA ARG A 163 -19.23 -0.14 1.07
C ARG A 163 -19.37 -1.64 1.23
N GLU A 164 -18.37 -2.42 0.77
CA GLU A 164 -18.41 -3.88 0.71
C GLU A 164 -17.02 -4.49 0.91
N PRO A 165 -16.41 -4.31 2.10
CA PRO A 165 -15.02 -4.72 2.35
C PRO A 165 -14.80 -6.23 2.21
N LYS A 166 -15.81 -7.05 2.40
CA LYS A 166 -15.71 -8.53 2.33
C LYS A 166 -15.47 -9.08 0.92
N GLN A 167 -15.60 -8.26 -0.11
CA GLN A 167 -15.25 -8.66 -1.48
C GLN A 167 -13.75 -8.84 -1.68
N PHE A 168 -12.92 -8.23 -0.83
CA PHE A 168 -11.47 -8.24 -0.96
C PHE A 168 -10.80 -9.40 -0.22
N ASP A 169 -9.75 -9.96 -0.81
CA ASP A 169 -8.85 -10.94 -0.19
C ASP A 169 -7.43 -10.37 -0.13
N VAL A 170 -6.75 -10.26 -1.27
CA VAL A 170 -5.44 -9.63 -1.37
C VAL A 170 -5.53 -8.42 -2.30
N ILE A 171 -5.07 -7.27 -1.84
CA ILE A 171 -4.94 -6.04 -2.62
C ILE A 171 -3.46 -5.79 -2.87
N VAL A 172 -3.03 -5.67 -4.12
CA VAL A 172 -1.67 -5.25 -4.48
C VAL A 172 -1.70 -3.87 -5.11
N THR A 173 -0.80 -2.99 -4.67
CA THR A 173 -0.78 -1.62 -5.17
C THR A 173 0.56 -0.91 -4.92
N THR A 174 0.68 0.27 -5.51
CA THR A 174 1.84 1.16 -5.42
C THR A 174 2.08 1.66 -3.99
N ASN A 175 3.23 2.31 -3.78
CA ASN A 175 3.65 2.80 -2.47
C ASN A 175 2.62 3.77 -1.84
N MET A 176 2.29 4.85 -2.53
CA MET A 176 1.37 5.87 -2.01
C MET A 176 -0.06 5.34 -1.85
N PHE A 177 -0.58 4.62 -2.85
CA PHE A 177 -1.93 4.06 -2.75
C PHE A 177 -2.02 2.99 -1.66
N GLY A 178 -0.97 2.18 -1.52
CA GLY A 178 -0.90 1.16 -0.48
C GLY A 178 -0.82 1.74 0.93
N ASP A 179 -0.19 2.91 1.10
CA ASP A 179 -0.18 3.65 2.36
C ASP A 179 -1.60 4.07 2.75
N ILE A 180 -2.27 4.76 1.83
CA ILE A 180 -3.62 5.29 2.07
C ILE A 180 -4.64 4.18 2.29
N LEU A 181 -4.70 3.19 1.37
CA LEU A 181 -5.68 2.12 1.44
C LEU A 181 -5.46 1.16 2.62
N SER A 182 -4.21 0.93 3.05
CA SER A 182 -3.96 0.11 4.23
C SER A 182 -4.39 0.79 5.52
N ASP A 183 -4.23 2.10 5.62
CA ASP A 183 -4.69 2.87 6.77
C ASP A 183 -6.22 2.98 6.80
N GLU A 184 -6.85 3.18 5.64
CA GLU A 184 -8.32 3.10 5.51
C GLU A 184 -8.83 1.71 5.92
N ALA A 185 -8.25 0.64 5.39
CA ALA A 185 -8.63 -0.74 5.73
C ALA A 185 -8.44 -1.03 7.23
N SER A 186 -7.42 -0.45 7.87
CA SER A 186 -7.19 -0.60 9.30
C SER A 186 -8.33 0.00 10.14
N MET A 187 -8.89 1.12 9.70
CA MET A 187 -10.01 1.76 10.40
C MET A 187 -11.29 0.93 10.35
N LEU A 188 -11.46 0.08 9.34
CA LEU A 188 -12.58 -0.88 9.28
C LEU A 188 -12.55 -1.88 10.45
N THR A 189 -11.35 -2.16 10.97
CA THR A 189 -11.17 -3.10 12.08
C THR A 189 -11.39 -2.46 13.45
N GLY A 190 -11.58 -1.15 13.51
CA GLY A 190 -11.76 -0.38 14.73
C GLY A 190 -10.48 -0.03 15.49
N SER A 191 -9.31 -0.47 15.01
CA SER A 191 -8.05 -0.16 15.69
C SER A 191 -6.82 -0.36 14.80
N ILE A 192 -6.19 0.73 14.40
CA ILE A 192 -4.91 0.70 13.67
C ILE A 192 -3.77 0.08 14.53
N GLY A 193 -3.81 0.29 15.84
CA GLY A 193 -2.74 -0.17 16.75
C GLY A 193 -2.71 -1.68 17.00
N MET A 194 -3.76 -2.40 16.62
CA MET A 194 -3.86 -3.85 16.81
C MET A 194 -3.40 -4.65 15.59
N LEU A 195 -3.11 -4.01 14.48
CA LEU A 195 -2.75 -4.69 13.25
C LEU A 195 -1.22 -4.75 13.08
N PRO A 196 -0.66 -5.95 12.86
CA PRO A 196 0.76 -6.09 12.58
C PRO A 196 1.10 -5.55 11.19
N SER A 197 2.38 -5.25 10.97
CA SER A 197 2.93 -4.91 9.67
C SER A 197 4.24 -5.68 9.48
N ALA A 198 4.43 -6.31 8.32
CA ALA A 198 5.66 -6.98 7.97
C ALA A 198 6.27 -6.34 6.72
N SER A 199 7.60 -6.18 6.70
CA SER A 199 8.34 -5.77 5.50
C SER A 199 9.25 -6.89 5.07
N ILE A 200 9.21 -7.25 3.78
CA ILE A 200 9.95 -8.37 3.18
C ILE A 200 10.94 -7.80 2.16
N GLY A 201 12.14 -8.38 2.15
CA GLY A 201 13.18 -8.13 1.15
C GLY A 201 13.67 -9.44 0.55
N GLY A 202 14.49 -9.36 -0.49
CA GLY A 202 15.17 -10.48 -1.15
C GLY A 202 16.64 -10.52 -0.81
#